data_3b7f53666bb55e6d4a5b8ed979faa961
#
_entry.id   3b7f53666bb55e6d4a5b8ed979faa961
#
_cell.length_a   1.000
_cell.length_b   1.000
_cell.length_c   1.000
_cell.angle_alpha   90.00
_cell.angle_beta   90.00
_cell.angle_gamma   90.00
#
_symmetry.space_group_name_H-M   'P 1'
#
loop_
_entity.id
_entity.type
_entity.pdbx_description
1 polymer ?
#
loop_
_entity_poly.entity_id
_entity_poly.type
_entity_poly.pdbx_seq_one_letter_code
_entity_poly.pdbx_strand_id
1 'polypeptide(L)'
;MTKNWFKGAALVAGLLMAGAAQAETLTIGVAGPFTGPNAAFGAQLQKGAEMAVKDINAAGGVLGMELALVFGDDVSDPKQGVSVANKFVGDGVQFVIGHFNSGVTLPASEVYRENGMLAITPSATNICVTDRKMGPCGDNWKEAAPDLMMFRVCGRDDQQGGVAADFIIDKGLSDAVAVIHDKTPYGQGLADATKAALEAKGVKAAMYEGINVGDKDFSALVSKMKQAQVKVVYWGGLHTEGGLLVRQMADQGLTATFMSGDGITSDEFASIGGPAVEGTLMTFPPDPRKRPEAADIVKKFEASGFNPEAYTLYSYAATQILAQAITAAGEADPEKVAAQMYGKGPFNTVLGNISYDEKGDITRPDYVLYTWKKVGDKVTYVQD
;
A
#
# COMPACT_ATOMS: atom_id res chain seq x y z
N MET A 1 35.09 21.49 -86.69
CA MET A 1 34.21 22.34 -85.90
C MET A 1 33.14 21.44 -85.27
N THR A 2 33.35 20.97 -84.03
CA THR A 2 32.35 20.12 -83.30
C THR A 2 32.33 20.63 -81.88
N LYS A 3 31.18 21.19 -81.44
CA LYS A 3 30.90 21.67 -80.11
C LYS A 3 30.37 20.50 -79.27
N ASN A 4 31.08 20.07 -78.25
CA ASN A 4 30.62 19.13 -77.24
C ASN A 4 29.85 19.92 -76.15
N TRP A 5 28.61 19.46 -75.88
CA TRP A 5 27.79 19.97 -74.81
C TRP A 5 27.81 18.93 -73.65
N PHE A 6 28.41 19.30 -72.51
CA PHE A 6 28.35 18.59 -71.30
C PHE A 6 27.04 18.96 -70.58
N LYS A 7 26.13 17.97 -70.41
CA LYS A 7 24.97 18.08 -69.46
C LYS A 7 25.45 17.65 -68.09
N GLY A 8 25.56 18.56 -67.15
CA GLY A 8 25.75 18.28 -65.75
C GLY A 8 24.43 17.88 -65.12
N ALA A 9 24.34 16.64 -64.62
CA ALA A 9 23.25 16.19 -63.77
C ALA A 9 23.59 16.57 -62.32
N ALA A 10 22.84 17.51 -61.73
CA ALA A 10 22.92 17.82 -60.31
C ALA A 10 22.12 16.79 -59.53
N LEU A 11 22.79 15.91 -58.76
CA LEU A 11 22.19 15.03 -57.80
C LEU A 11 21.82 15.84 -56.55
N VAL A 12 20.55 16.13 -56.32
CA VAL A 12 20.03 16.68 -55.09
C VAL A 12 19.89 15.54 -54.10
N ALA A 13 20.87 15.36 -53.22
CA ALA A 13 20.77 14.48 -52.06
C ALA A 13 19.88 15.16 -51.00
N GLY A 14 18.59 14.78 -50.95
CA GLY A 14 17.69 15.17 -49.88
C GLY A 14 18.12 14.47 -48.57
N LEU A 15 18.77 15.21 -47.67
CA LEU A 15 18.92 14.78 -46.28
C LEU A 15 17.51 14.76 -45.63
N LEU A 16 16.94 13.59 -45.50
CA LEU A 16 15.86 13.35 -44.53
C LEU A 16 16.48 13.47 -43.14
N MET A 17 16.42 14.65 -42.53
CA MET A 17 16.58 14.79 -41.08
C MET A 17 15.32 14.15 -40.47
N ALA A 18 15.42 12.88 -40.08
CA ALA A 18 14.53 12.29 -39.13
C ALA A 18 14.82 13.03 -37.80
N GLY A 19 14.05 14.07 -37.51
CA GLY A 19 14.00 14.65 -36.17
C GLY A 19 13.61 13.53 -35.24
N ALA A 20 14.49 13.16 -34.32
CA ALA A 20 14.09 12.31 -33.19
C ALA A 20 13.00 13.10 -32.46
N ALA A 21 11.76 12.71 -32.66
CA ALA A 21 10.67 13.19 -31.83
C ALA A 21 11.04 12.77 -30.39
N GLN A 22 11.35 13.76 -29.57
CA GLN A 22 11.58 13.51 -28.16
C GLN A 22 10.28 12.95 -27.60
N ALA A 23 10.33 11.74 -27.06
CA ALA A 23 9.15 11.13 -26.47
C ALA A 23 8.61 12.07 -25.39
N GLU A 24 7.33 12.38 -25.44
CA GLU A 24 6.67 13.15 -24.40
C GLU A 24 6.78 12.37 -23.08
N THR A 25 6.96 13.09 -21.98
CA THR A 25 7.14 12.47 -20.67
C THR A 25 5.89 12.67 -19.82
N LEU A 26 5.33 11.57 -19.31
CA LEU A 26 4.26 11.59 -18.32
C LEU A 26 4.84 11.42 -16.92
N THR A 27 4.70 12.44 -16.09
CA THR A 27 5.20 12.44 -14.72
C THR A 27 4.16 11.84 -13.76
N ILE A 28 4.58 10.86 -12.96
CA ILE A 28 3.79 10.20 -11.91
C ILE A 28 4.37 10.55 -10.55
N GLY A 29 3.54 11.00 -9.61
CA GLY A 29 3.92 11.19 -8.23
C GLY A 29 3.98 9.86 -7.48
N VAL A 30 5.00 9.67 -6.66
CA VAL A 30 5.06 8.57 -5.70
C VAL A 30 5.18 9.17 -4.33
N ALA A 31 4.18 8.91 -3.47
CA ALA A 31 4.09 9.48 -2.13
C ALA A 31 4.13 8.40 -1.06
N GLY A 32 4.91 8.62 -0.02
CA GLY A 32 5.03 7.71 1.10
C GLY A 32 6.07 8.16 2.11
N PRO A 33 6.26 7.42 3.21
CA PRO A 33 7.20 7.76 4.27
C PRO A 33 8.63 7.33 3.88
N PHE A 34 9.31 8.11 3.05
CA PHE A 34 10.67 7.77 2.60
C PHE A 34 11.72 7.99 3.66
N THR A 35 11.40 8.75 4.71
CA THR A 35 12.23 8.94 5.90
C THR A 35 11.40 8.71 7.19
N GLY A 36 12.09 8.63 8.35
CA GLY A 36 11.45 8.42 9.64
C GLY A 36 11.22 6.95 10.00
N PRO A 37 10.40 6.68 11.05
CA PRO A 37 10.23 5.34 11.62
C PRO A 37 9.63 4.31 10.64
N ASN A 38 8.94 4.76 9.60
CA ASN A 38 8.27 3.90 8.62
C ASN A 38 8.99 3.87 7.26
N ALA A 39 10.26 4.32 7.20
CA ALA A 39 11.03 4.41 5.97
C ALA A 39 11.20 3.07 5.23
N ALA A 40 11.17 1.96 5.95
CA ALA A 40 11.21 0.62 5.33
C ALA A 40 10.01 0.40 4.40
N PHE A 41 8.82 0.85 4.76
CA PHE A 41 7.66 0.80 3.88
C PHE A 41 7.77 1.80 2.72
N GLY A 42 8.28 3.00 2.98
CA GLY A 42 8.54 3.98 1.93
C GLY A 42 9.48 3.45 0.86
N ALA A 43 10.56 2.79 1.26
CA ALA A 43 11.50 2.15 0.35
C ALA A 43 10.83 1.07 -0.52
N GLN A 44 9.89 0.31 0.02
CA GLN A 44 9.12 -0.68 -0.75
C GLN A 44 8.30 0.00 -1.85
N LEU A 45 7.59 1.09 -1.51
CA LEU A 45 6.79 1.84 -2.48
C LEU A 45 7.68 2.43 -3.59
N GLN A 46 8.77 3.08 -3.20
CA GLN A 46 9.71 3.68 -4.14
C GLN A 46 10.27 2.63 -5.09
N LYS A 47 10.85 1.55 -4.57
CA LYS A 47 11.47 0.49 -5.39
C LYS A 47 10.48 -0.20 -6.31
N GLY A 48 9.24 -0.43 -5.84
CA GLY A 48 8.17 -0.99 -6.64
C GLY A 48 7.84 -0.13 -7.86
N ALA A 49 7.60 1.17 -7.65
CA ALA A 49 7.29 2.11 -8.71
C ALA A 49 8.48 2.32 -9.67
N GLU A 50 9.72 2.47 -9.15
CA GLU A 50 10.93 2.61 -9.97
C GLU A 50 11.11 1.43 -10.95
N MET A 51 10.96 0.21 -10.46
CA MET A 51 11.11 -0.99 -11.29
C MET A 51 9.98 -1.11 -12.31
N ALA A 52 8.74 -0.80 -11.92
CA ALA A 52 7.59 -0.84 -12.83
C ALA A 52 7.75 0.18 -13.98
N VAL A 53 8.13 1.41 -13.65
CA VAL A 53 8.38 2.44 -14.67
C VAL A 53 9.53 2.05 -15.60
N LYS A 54 10.60 1.49 -15.05
CA LYS A 54 11.71 0.98 -15.87
C LYS A 54 11.25 -0.09 -16.87
N ASP A 55 10.43 -1.04 -16.42
CA ASP A 55 9.94 -2.13 -17.26
C ASP A 55 8.93 -1.63 -18.31
N ILE A 56 8.05 -0.70 -17.93
CA ILE A 56 7.06 -0.09 -18.83
C ILE A 56 7.78 0.73 -19.92
N ASN A 57 8.75 1.54 -19.55
CA ASN A 57 9.52 2.34 -20.50
C ASN A 57 10.35 1.46 -21.45
N ALA A 58 10.94 0.37 -20.94
CA ALA A 58 11.63 -0.62 -21.76
C ALA A 58 10.71 -1.33 -22.77
N ALA A 59 9.40 -1.41 -22.47
CA ALA A 59 8.37 -1.94 -23.37
C ALA A 59 7.80 -0.89 -24.37
N GLY A 60 8.29 0.35 -24.34
CA GLY A 60 7.86 1.42 -25.25
C GLY A 60 7.01 2.52 -24.59
N GLY A 61 6.91 2.51 -23.26
CA GLY A 61 6.17 3.52 -22.50
C GLY A 61 4.65 3.32 -22.56
N VAL A 62 3.92 4.41 -22.33
CA VAL A 62 2.45 4.46 -22.37
C VAL A 62 2.00 5.45 -23.42
N LEU A 63 1.25 5.01 -24.43
CA LEU A 63 0.83 5.84 -25.58
C LEU A 63 2.00 6.54 -26.30
N GLY A 64 3.20 5.94 -26.28
CA GLY A 64 4.42 6.52 -26.85
C GLY A 64 5.12 7.55 -25.95
N MET A 65 4.59 7.81 -24.75
CA MET A 65 5.23 8.65 -23.73
C MET A 65 6.13 7.80 -22.82
N GLU A 66 7.26 8.35 -22.40
CA GLU A 66 8.04 7.79 -21.30
C GLU A 66 7.44 8.19 -19.95
N LEU A 67 7.42 7.28 -19.00
CA LEU A 67 7.03 7.57 -17.62
C LEU A 67 8.23 8.10 -16.82
N ALA A 68 8.03 9.15 -16.06
CA ALA A 68 8.98 9.66 -15.07
C ALA A 68 8.36 9.69 -13.67
N LEU A 69 9.19 9.58 -12.64
CA LEU A 69 8.75 9.63 -11.26
C LEU A 69 9.23 10.88 -10.55
N VAL A 70 8.34 11.47 -9.74
CA VAL A 70 8.68 12.46 -8.72
C VAL A 70 8.25 11.93 -7.35
N PHE A 71 9.07 12.15 -6.33
CA PHE A 71 8.85 11.58 -5.01
C PHE A 71 8.46 12.65 -4.01
N GLY A 72 7.49 12.29 -3.13
CA GLY A 72 7.03 13.11 -2.04
C GLY A 72 7.12 12.36 -0.72
N ASP A 73 8.03 12.80 0.16
CA ASP A 73 8.19 12.23 1.49
C ASP A 73 7.15 12.83 2.44
N ASP A 74 6.22 12.00 2.92
CA ASP A 74 5.18 12.38 3.85
C ASP A 74 5.53 12.09 5.32
N VAL A 75 6.66 11.43 5.57
CA VAL A 75 7.16 11.00 6.88
C VAL A 75 6.10 10.33 7.78
N SER A 76 5.05 9.75 7.20
CA SER A 76 3.82 9.27 7.86
C SER A 76 3.04 10.35 8.62
N ASP A 77 3.23 11.62 8.29
CA ASP A 77 2.52 12.75 8.90
C ASP A 77 1.42 13.27 7.97
N PRO A 78 0.15 13.35 8.45
CA PRO A 78 -0.97 13.81 7.62
C PRO A 78 -0.79 15.23 7.05
N LYS A 79 -0.15 16.14 7.80
CA LYS A 79 0.09 17.51 7.32
C LYS A 79 1.17 17.55 6.25
N GLN A 80 2.20 16.72 6.39
CA GLN A 80 3.22 16.56 5.34
C GLN A 80 2.61 15.91 4.10
N GLY A 81 1.71 14.92 4.26
CA GLY A 81 0.97 14.34 3.14
C GLY A 81 0.19 15.38 2.34
N VAL A 82 -0.51 16.30 3.02
CA VAL A 82 -1.19 17.44 2.37
C VAL A 82 -0.18 18.36 1.69
N SER A 83 0.97 18.62 2.30
CA SER A 83 2.03 19.45 1.70
C SER A 83 2.60 18.80 0.43
N VAL A 84 2.83 17.48 0.45
CA VAL A 84 3.26 16.68 -0.71
C VAL A 84 2.21 16.74 -1.81
N ALA A 85 0.93 16.56 -1.48
CA ALA A 85 -0.16 16.64 -2.46
C ALA A 85 -0.22 18.00 -3.14
N ASN A 86 -0.15 19.10 -2.37
CA ASN A 86 -0.12 20.45 -2.94
C ASN A 86 1.14 20.69 -3.81
N LYS A 87 2.28 20.12 -3.42
CA LYS A 87 3.48 20.18 -4.26
C LYS A 87 3.24 19.49 -5.59
N PHE A 88 2.67 18.30 -5.60
CA PHE A 88 2.35 17.57 -6.83
C PHE A 88 1.39 18.34 -7.73
N VAL A 89 0.37 19.00 -7.15
CA VAL A 89 -0.50 19.94 -7.90
C VAL A 89 0.32 21.05 -8.55
N GLY A 90 1.22 21.70 -7.80
CA GLY A 90 2.07 22.76 -8.30
C GLY A 90 3.05 22.32 -9.38
N ASP A 91 3.49 21.06 -9.35
CA ASP A 91 4.37 20.45 -10.33
C ASP A 91 3.59 19.91 -11.57
N GLY A 92 2.26 20.02 -11.61
CA GLY A 92 1.43 19.55 -12.71
C GLY A 92 1.26 18.03 -12.77
N VAL A 93 1.51 17.33 -11.68
CA VAL A 93 1.29 15.88 -11.57
C VAL A 93 -0.21 15.59 -11.57
N GLN A 94 -0.63 14.63 -12.39
CA GLN A 94 -2.04 14.23 -12.49
C GLN A 94 -2.32 12.83 -11.91
N PHE A 95 -1.30 12.00 -11.76
CA PHE A 95 -1.40 10.62 -11.30
C PHE A 95 -0.45 10.36 -10.13
N VAL A 96 -0.95 9.71 -9.09
CA VAL A 96 -0.18 9.44 -7.87
C VAL A 96 -0.26 7.96 -7.49
N ILE A 97 0.88 7.37 -7.16
CA ILE A 97 0.99 6.08 -6.45
C ILE A 97 1.30 6.38 -4.98
N GLY A 98 0.38 6.08 -4.11
CA GLY A 98 0.50 6.44 -2.67
C GLY A 98 -0.84 6.90 -2.09
N HIS A 99 -0.86 7.35 -0.87
CA HIS A 99 0.19 7.25 0.16
C HIS A 99 0.23 5.86 0.82
N PHE A 100 1.20 5.63 1.71
CA PHE A 100 1.27 4.37 2.46
C PHE A 100 0.22 4.33 3.58
N ASN A 101 0.26 5.31 4.49
CA ASN A 101 -0.61 5.34 5.67
C ASN A 101 -2.03 5.81 5.32
N SER A 102 -3.05 5.12 5.84
CA SER A 102 -4.45 5.55 5.70
C SER A 102 -4.68 6.98 6.22
N GLY A 103 -4.07 7.32 7.37
CA GLY A 103 -4.20 8.64 7.97
C GLY A 103 -3.55 9.77 7.17
N VAL A 104 -2.64 9.46 6.27
CA VAL A 104 -2.01 10.40 5.33
C VAL A 104 -2.82 10.44 4.04
N THR A 105 -3.23 9.26 3.54
CA THR A 105 -4.01 9.14 2.31
C THR A 105 -5.33 9.91 2.38
N LEU A 106 -6.02 9.85 3.51
CA LEU A 106 -7.32 10.49 3.71
C LEU A 106 -7.28 12.01 3.41
N PRO A 107 -6.50 12.84 4.10
CA PRO A 107 -6.45 14.26 3.82
C PRO A 107 -5.76 14.61 2.49
N ALA A 108 -4.76 13.85 2.06
CA ALA A 108 -4.09 14.07 0.77
C ALA A 108 -5.05 13.82 -0.40
N SER A 109 -5.91 12.81 -0.31
CA SER A 109 -6.89 12.50 -1.36
C SER A 109 -7.94 13.59 -1.57
N GLU A 110 -8.19 14.45 -0.56
CA GLU A 110 -9.05 15.63 -0.77
C GLU A 110 -8.36 16.68 -1.64
N VAL A 111 -7.06 16.89 -1.43
CA VAL A 111 -6.28 17.77 -2.31
C VAL A 111 -6.27 17.21 -3.75
N TYR A 112 -6.10 15.90 -3.91
CA TYR A 112 -6.15 15.25 -5.22
C TYR A 112 -7.53 15.42 -5.87
N ARG A 113 -8.62 15.19 -5.14
CA ARG A 113 -9.98 15.35 -5.61
C ARG A 113 -10.27 16.79 -6.08
N GLU A 114 -9.92 17.78 -5.27
CA GLU A 114 -10.12 19.20 -5.58
C GLU A 114 -9.36 19.67 -6.81
N ASN A 115 -8.31 18.96 -7.21
CA ASN A 115 -7.48 19.28 -8.36
C ASN A 115 -7.59 18.25 -9.50
N GLY A 116 -8.60 17.38 -9.49
CA GLY A 116 -8.89 16.44 -10.56
C GLY A 116 -7.77 15.41 -10.79
N MET A 117 -7.04 15.02 -9.75
CA MET A 117 -5.96 14.04 -9.82
C MET A 117 -6.47 12.64 -9.47
N LEU A 118 -5.88 11.62 -10.10
CA LEU A 118 -6.13 10.21 -9.81
C LEU A 118 -5.01 9.64 -8.94
N ALA A 119 -5.38 8.90 -7.87
CA ALA A 119 -4.42 8.23 -7.01
C ALA A 119 -4.74 6.75 -6.82
N ILE A 120 -3.69 5.92 -6.74
CA ILE A 120 -3.78 4.49 -6.42
C ILE A 120 -2.89 4.21 -5.21
N THR A 121 -3.51 3.88 -4.07
CA THR A 121 -2.72 3.49 -2.90
C THR A 121 -2.35 2.01 -2.93
N PRO A 122 -1.08 1.67 -2.67
CA PRO A 122 -0.65 0.29 -2.52
C PRO A 122 -1.10 -0.38 -1.21
N SER A 123 -1.46 0.42 -0.18
CA SER A 123 -1.43 -0.07 1.20
C SER A 123 -2.45 0.54 2.16
N ALA A 124 -3.10 1.65 1.82
CA ALA A 124 -4.05 2.30 2.73
C ALA A 124 -5.36 1.49 2.80
N THR A 125 -5.57 0.77 3.89
CA THR A 125 -6.63 -0.22 4.10
C THR A 125 -7.89 0.33 4.76
N ASN A 126 -7.82 1.53 5.37
CA ASN A 126 -8.99 2.11 6.04
C ASN A 126 -10.17 2.24 5.07
N ILE A 127 -11.37 1.85 5.52
CA ILE A 127 -12.58 1.85 4.69
C ILE A 127 -12.90 3.20 4.10
N CYS A 128 -12.58 4.28 4.82
CA CYS A 128 -12.87 5.65 4.40
C CYS A 128 -12.00 6.17 3.26
N VAL A 129 -10.98 5.43 2.84
CA VAL A 129 -10.13 5.83 1.71
C VAL A 129 -10.91 5.88 0.40
N THR A 130 -11.80 4.92 0.19
CA THR A 130 -12.65 4.80 -1.01
C THR A 130 -14.14 4.98 -0.69
N ASP A 131 -14.61 4.56 0.48
CA ASP A 131 -16.02 4.66 0.87
C ASP A 131 -16.24 5.74 1.92
N ARG A 132 -16.47 6.97 1.46
CA ARG A 132 -16.70 8.14 2.31
C ARG A 132 -18.08 8.17 2.97
N LYS A 133 -18.98 7.24 2.60
CA LYS A 133 -20.35 7.16 3.13
C LYS A 133 -20.48 6.20 4.30
N MET A 134 -19.47 5.37 4.56
CA MET A 134 -19.54 4.34 5.60
C MET A 134 -19.08 4.84 6.97
N GLY A 135 -19.90 4.55 7.99
CA GLY A 135 -19.53 4.43 9.40
C GLY A 135 -18.66 5.55 9.99
N PRO A 136 -17.45 5.20 10.46
CA PRO A 136 -16.61 6.12 11.25
C PRO A 136 -15.89 7.19 10.43
N CYS A 137 -16.22 7.36 9.15
CA CYS A 137 -15.51 8.28 8.27
C CYS A 137 -15.69 9.78 8.60
N GLY A 138 -16.42 10.09 9.68
CA GLY A 138 -16.64 11.44 10.17
C GLY A 138 -17.72 12.19 9.39
N ASP A 139 -18.24 13.26 9.99
CA ASP A 139 -19.35 14.01 9.40
C ASP A 139 -18.96 14.74 8.11
N ASN A 140 -17.70 15.15 7.99
CA ASN A 140 -17.20 15.86 6.80
C ASN A 140 -17.02 14.94 5.57
N TRP A 141 -17.08 13.64 5.76
CA TRP A 141 -16.89 12.65 4.70
C TRP A 141 -18.21 12.00 4.25
N LYS A 142 -19.35 12.37 4.87
CA LYS A 142 -20.68 11.81 4.57
C LYS A 142 -21.23 12.25 3.22
N GLU A 143 -20.87 13.43 2.77
CA GLU A 143 -21.18 13.86 1.42
C GLU A 143 -20.23 13.13 0.48
N ALA A 144 -20.80 12.23 -0.32
CA ALA A 144 -20.02 11.50 -1.32
C ALA A 144 -19.22 12.50 -2.15
N ALA A 145 -17.93 12.27 -2.26
CA ALA A 145 -17.10 12.91 -3.25
C ALA A 145 -17.27 12.14 -4.58
N PRO A 146 -18.28 12.43 -5.43
CA PRO A 146 -18.57 11.67 -6.65
C PRO A 146 -17.43 11.78 -7.68
N ASP A 147 -16.59 12.78 -7.50
CA ASP A 147 -15.39 13.11 -8.29
C ASP A 147 -14.09 12.59 -7.65
N LEU A 148 -14.17 11.81 -6.57
CA LEU A 148 -13.01 11.23 -5.95
C LEU A 148 -12.45 10.09 -6.83
N MET A 149 -11.28 10.31 -7.41
CA MET A 149 -10.56 9.32 -8.22
C MET A 149 -9.48 8.64 -7.36
N MET A 150 -9.93 7.87 -6.35
CA MET A 150 -9.07 7.15 -5.41
C MET A 150 -9.30 5.64 -5.51
N PHE A 151 -8.23 4.91 -5.76
CA PHE A 151 -8.23 3.46 -5.93
C PHE A 151 -7.24 2.81 -4.97
N ARG A 152 -7.38 1.50 -4.73
CA ARG A 152 -6.41 0.73 -3.95
C ARG A 152 -6.10 -0.62 -4.61
N VAL A 153 -4.92 -1.17 -4.38
CA VAL A 153 -4.57 -2.54 -4.77
C VAL A 153 -4.48 -3.49 -3.59
N CYS A 154 -4.67 -2.98 -2.36
CA CYS A 154 -4.82 -3.76 -1.13
C CYS A 154 -6.31 -3.98 -0.80
N GLY A 155 -6.58 -4.88 0.15
CA GLY A 155 -7.92 -5.04 0.73
C GLY A 155 -8.25 -3.96 1.76
N ARG A 156 -9.33 -4.19 2.54
CA ARG A 156 -9.86 -3.24 3.52
C ARG A 156 -9.80 -3.80 4.94
N ASP A 157 -9.75 -2.89 5.92
CA ASP A 157 -9.70 -3.23 7.35
C ASP A 157 -10.88 -4.09 7.82
N ASP A 158 -12.10 -3.86 7.30
CA ASP A 158 -13.29 -4.64 7.67
C ASP A 158 -13.18 -6.11 7.24
N GLN A 159 -12.57 -6.39 6.10
CA GLN A 159 -12.31 -7.73 5.62
C GLN A 159 -11.20 -8.39 6.45
N GLN A 160 -10.12 -7.67 6.70
CA GLN A 160 -8.98 -8.13 7.48
C GLN A 160 -9.37 -8.42 8.94
N GLY A 161 -10.10 -7.51 9.58
CA GLY A 161 -10.61 -7.68 10.93
C GLY A 161 -11.59 -8.84 11.07
N GLY A 162 -12.39 -9.10 10.03
CA GLY A 162 -13.28 -10.27 9.96
C GLY A 162 -12.52 -11.60 10.02
N VAL A 163 -11.47 -11.74 9.20
CA VAL A 163 -10.60 -12.94 9.19
C VAL A 163 -9.89 -13.13 10.52
N ALA A 164 -9.42 -12.05 11.14
CA ALA A 164 -8.80 -12.11 12.46
C ALA A 164 -9.78 -12.58 13.53
N ALA A 165 -11.01 -12.05 13.55
CA ALA A 165 -12.05 -12.44 14.49
C ALA A 165 -12.44 -13.92 14.33
N ASP A 166 -12.60 -14.39 13.09
CA ASP A 166 -12.89 -15.80 12.81
C ASP A 166 -11.81 -16.71 13.38
N PHE A 167 -10.55 -16.39 13.13
CA PHE A 167 -9.44 -17.17 13.65
C PHE A 167 -9.41 -17.22 15.18
N ILE A 168 -9.58 -16.07 15.85
CA ILE A 168 -9.59 -15.99 17.32
C ILE A 168 -10.68 -16.92 17.91
N ILE A 169 -11.86 -16.94 17.30
CA ILE A 169 -12.99 -17.76 17.74
C ILE A 169 -12.75 -19.23 17.44
N ASP A 170 -12.34 -19.58 16.23
CA ASP A 170 -12.11 -20.96 15.79
C ASP A 170 -11.01 -21.66 16.59
N LYS A 171 -10.04 -20.89 17.09
CA LYS A 171 -8.97 -21.40 17.97
C LYS A 171 -9.35 -21.45 19.45
N GLY A 172 -10.57 -21.04 19.83
CA GLY A 172 -11.01 -20.99 21.21
C GLY A 172 -10.25 -19.97 22.06
N LEU A 173 -9.79 -18.88 21.45
CA LEU A 173 -9.01 -17.81 22.09
C LEU A 173 -9.86 -16.60 22.51
N SER A 174 -11.18 -16.73 22.44
CA SER A 174 -12.14 -15.63 22.62
C SER A 174 -12.39 -15.20 24.06
N ASP A 175 -11.91 -15.93 25.07
CA ASP A 175 -12.28 -15.70 26.48
C ASP A 175 -11.76 -14.37 27.06
N ALA A 176 -10.64 -13.86 26.57
CA ALA A 176 -10.04 -12.62 27.08
C ALA A 176 -9.19 -11.95 25.99
N VAL A 177 -9.85 -11.25 25.06
CA VAL A 177 -9.21 -10.51 23.97
C VAL A 177 -8.99 -9.05 24.38
N ALA A 178 -7.75 -8.59 24.36
CA ALA A 178 -7.44 -7.17 24.39
C ALA A 178 -7.27 -6.65 22.96
N VAL A 179 -7.98 -5.60 22.62
CA VAL A 179 -7.83 -4.89 21.35
C VAL A 179 -7.13 -3.57 21.63
N ILE A 180 -5.93 -3.42 21.12
CA ILE A 180 -5.05 -2.27 21.35
C ILE A 180 -4.75 -1.60 20.02
N HIS A 181 -4.71 -0.27 19.98
CA HIS A 181 -4.47 0.47 18.74
C HIS A 181 -3.58 1.72 18.95
N ASP A 182 -3.00 2.22 17.87
CA ASP A 182 -2.10 3.39 17.85
C ASP A 182 -2.83 4.73 17.67
N LYS A 183 -4.15 4.74 17.72
CA LYS A 183 -5.03 5.92 17.50
C LYS A 183 -4.92 6.55 16.11
N THR A 184 -4.17 5.97 15.18
CA THR A 184 -4.17 6.45 13.80
C THR A 184 -5.44 5.98 13.08
N PRO A 185 -5.85 6.62 11.98
CA PRO A 185 -6.95 6.12 11.16
C PRO A 185 -6.78 4.67 10.70
N TYR A 186 -5.55 4.20 10.42
CA TYR A 186 -5.28 2.80 10.14
C TYR A 186 -5.46 1.94 11.39
N GLY A 187 -4.65 2.15 12.41
CA GLY A 187 -4.61 1.22 13.54
C GLY A 187 -5.90 1.18 14.33
N GLN A 188 -6.55 2.32 14.54
CA GLN A 188 -7.86 2.37 15.18
C GLN A 188 -8.95 1.78 14.28
N GLY A 189 -8.93 2.06 12.97
CA GLY A 189 -9.90 1.53 12.03
C GLY A 189 -9.86 0.00 11.97
N LEU A 190 -8.68 -0.59 11.90
CA LEU A 190 -8.48 -2.05 11.94
C LEU A 190 -8.90 -2.65 13.28
N ALA A 191 -8.58 -2.00 14.40
CA ALA A 191 -8.98 -2.42 15.74
C ALA A 191 -10.51 -2.39 15.91
N ASP A 192 -11.16 -1.31 15.45
CA ASP A 192 -12.62 -1.16 15.46
C ASP A 192 -13.30 -2.23 14.61
N ALA A 193 -12.78 -2.50 13.41
CA ALA A 193 -13.30 -3.53 12.52
C ALA A 193 -13.19 -4.93 13.14
N THR A 194 -12.04 -5.25 13.75
CA THR A 194 -11.83 -6.54 14.43
C THR A 194 -12.76 -6.67 15.65
N LYS A 195 -12.86 -5.62 16.47
CA LYS A 195 -13.76 -5.58 17.62
C LYS A 195 -15.21 -5.77 17.20
N ALA A 196 -15.66 -5.06 16.16
CA ALA A 196 -17.01 -5.18 15.63
C ALA A 196 -17.31 -6.60 15.11
N ALA A 197 -16.34 -7.23 14.42
CA ALA A 197 -16.45 -8.61 13.94
C ALA A 197 -16.53 -9.62 15.08
N LEU A 198 -15.77 -9.44 16.16
CA LEU A 198 -15.86 -10.24 17.38
C LEU A 198 -17.24 -10.08 18.04
N GLU A 199 -17.70 -8.85 18.22
CA GLU A 199 -19.00 -8.54 18.87
C GLU A 199 -20.18 -9.10 18.06
N ALA A 200 -20.14 -9.03 16.73
CA ALA A 200 -21.15 -9.63 15.86
C ALA A 200 -21.29 -11.15 16.05
N LYS A 201 -20.24 -11.80 16.57
CA LYS A 201 -20.18 -13.24 16.87
C LYS A 201 -20.34 -13.53 18.37
N GLY A 202 -20.74 -12.54 19.16
CA GLY A 202 -21.02 -12.68 20.60
C GLY A 202 -19.78 -12.62 21.50
N VAL A 203 -18.60 -12.27 20.97
CA VAL A 203 -17.36 -12.13 21.73
C VAL A 203 -17.13 -10.65 22.07
N LYS A 204 -17.12 -10.33 23.37
CA LYS A 204 -16.82 -8.98 23.83
C LYS A 204 -15.34 -8.86 24.18
N ALA A 205 -14.68 -7.85 23.66
CA ALA A 205 -13.31 -7.52 24.05
C ALA A 205 -13.23 -7.23 25.56
N ALA A 206 -12.29 -7.88 26.25
CA ALA A 206 -12.04 -7.65 27.67
C ALA A 206 -11.37 -6.29 27.91
N MET A 207 -10.67 -5.78 26.90
CA MET A 207 -9.98 -4.50 26.93
C MET A 207 -10.00 -3.87 25.55
N TYR A 208 -10.19 -2.55 25.48
CA TYR A 208 -10.02 -1.73 24.29
C TYR A 208 -9.30 -0.44 24.69
N GLU A 209 -8.04 -0.30 24.30
CA GLU A 209 -7.21 0.85 24.68
C GLU A 209 -6.33 1.34 23.52
N GLY A 210 -6.09 2.66 23.46
CA GLY A 210 -5.20 3.29 22.49
C GLY A 210 -3.91 3.80 23.13
N ILE A 211 -2.79 3.54 22.47
CA ILE A 211 -1.48 4.15 22.76
C ILE A 211 -1.22 5.33 21.81
N ASN A 212 -0.15 6.08 21.99
CA ASN A 212 0.23 7.10 21.02
C ASN A 212 1.40 6.60 20.16
N VAL A 213 1.37 6.95 18.87
CA VAL A 213 2.54 6.75 18.00
C VAL A 213 3.76 7.42 18.63
N GLY A 214 4.88 6.70 18.67
CA GLY A 214 6.12 7.15 19.30
C GLY A 214 6.26 6.81 20.77
N ASP A 215 5.22 6.26 21.44
CA ASP A 215 5.34 5.71 22.78
C ASP A 215 6.36 4.55 22.80
N LYS A 216 7.19 4.49 23.84
CA LYS A 216 8.25 3.46 23.95
C LYS A 216 8.12 2.58 25.17
N ASP A 217 7.31 2.96 26.14
CA ASP A 217 7.08 2.23 27.39
C ASP A 217 5.61 1.82 27.50
N PHE A 218 5.39 0.53 27.43
CA PHE A 218 4.07 -0.11 27.54
C PHE A 218 3.90 -0.89 28.84
N SER A 219 4.80 -0.71 29.83
CA SER A 219 4.82 -1.47 31.07
C SER A 219 3.49 -1.42 31.83
N ALA A 220 2.87 -0.24 31.89
CA ALA A 220 1.57 -0.07 32.55
C ALA A 220 0.45 -0.79 31.79
N LEU A 221 0.45 -0.74 30.46
CA LEU A 221 -0.51 -1.44 29.61
C LEU A 221 -0.37 -2.95 29.77
N VAL A 222 0.86 -3.47 29.72
CA VAL A 222 1.15 -4.91 29.91
C VAL A 222 0.69 -5.36 31.31
N SER A 223 0.93 -4.55 32.34
CA SER A 223 0.44 -4.85 33.71
C SER A 223 -1.09 -4.95 33.78
N LYS A 224 -1.83 -4.05 33.12
CA LYS A 224 -3.29 -4.12 33.03
C LYS A 224 -3.75 -5.37 32.29
N MET A 225 -3.12 -5.72 31.15
CA MET A 225 -3.43 -6.93 30.42
C MET A 225 -3.18 -8.19 31.24
N LYS A 226 -2.14 -8.23 32.07
CA LYS A 226 -1.88 -9.34 33.02
C LYS A 226 -2.98 -9.44 34.07
N GLN A 227 -3.39 -8.32 34.67
CA GLN A 227 -4.48 -8.29 35.65
C GLN A 227 -5.81 -8.74 35.05
N ALA A 228 -6.07 -8.39 33.79
CA ALA A 228 -7.25 -8.83 33.05
C ALA A 228 -7.14 -10.27 32.50
N GLN A 229 -6.04 -10.97 32.77
CA GLN A 229 -5.77 -12.34 32.31
C GLN A 229 -5.93 -12.52 30.79
N VAL A 230 -5.51 -11.52 30.02
CA VAL A 230 -5.62 -11.49 28.56
C VAL A 230 -4.97 -12.71 27.92
N LYS A 231 -5.68 -13.35 26.98
CA LYS A 231 -5.21 -14.51 26.21
C LYS A 231 -4.75 -14.14 24.81
N VAL A 232 -5.35 -13.11 24.24
CA VAL A 232 -4.99 -12.56 22.92
C VAL A 232 -4.85 -11.06 23.04
N VAL A 233 -3.78 -10.52 22.47
CA VAL A 233 -3.61 -9.11 22.22
C VAL A 233 -3.71 -8.88 20.72
N TYR A 234 -4.80 -8.28 20.26
CA TYR A 234 -4.93 -7.80 18.90
C TYR A 234 -4.38 -6.38 18.78
N TRP A 235 -3.39 -6.19 17.94
CA TRP A 235 -2.71 -4.93 17.73
C TRP A 235 -3.15 -4.27 16.42
N GLY A 236 -3.81 -3.13 16.49
CA GLY A 236 -4.07 -2.24 15.37
C GLY A 236 -3.01 -1.14 15.32
N GLY A 237 -2.02 -1.28 14.47
CA GLY A 237 -0.93 -0.32 14.34
C GLY A 237 0.27 -0.89 13.59
N LEU A 238 1.35 -0.11 13.54
CA LEU A 238 2.53 -0.45 12.75
C LEU A 238 3.57 -1.23 13.54
N HIS A 239 4.61 -1.65 12.84
CA HIS A 239 5.65 -2.56 13.28
C HIS A 239 6.50 -2.02 14.45
N THR A 240 6.71 -0.70 14.52
CA THR A 240 7.60 -0.12 15.54
C THR A 240 7.02 -0.30 16.95
N GLU A 241 5.82 0.20 17.20
CA GLU A 241 5.15 0.06 18.48
C GLU A 241 4.74 -1.39 18.75
N GLY A 242 4.29 -2.12 17.70
CA GLY A 242 3.96 -3.54 17.79
C GLY A 242 5.15 -4.39 18.25
N GLY A 243 6.34 -4.16 17.67
CA GLY A 243 7.58 -4.85 18.07
C GLY A 243 8.00 -4.54 19.49
N LEU A 244 7.88 -3.28 19.91
CA LEU A 244 8.15 -2.86 21.30
C LEU A 244 7.14 -3.50 22.26
N LEU A 245 5.87 -3.53 21.90
CA LEU A 245 4.80 -4.08 22.75
C LEU A 245 4.98 -5.59 22.96
N VAL A 246 5.18 -6.36 21.89
CA VAL A 246 5.36 -7.82 22.02
C VAL A 246 6.61 -8.17 22.83
N ARG A 247 7.69 -7.40 22.67
CA ARG A 247 8.91 -7.57 23.48
C ARG A 247 8.62 -7.31 24.96
N GLN A 248 7.96 -6.19 25.31
CA GLN A 248 7.64 -5.88 26.69
C GLN A 248 6.63 -6.84 27.32
N MET A 249 5.72 -7.42 26.52
CA MET A 249 4.87 -8.52 26.97
C MET A 249 5.73 -9.71 27.43
N ALA A 250 6.69 -10.12 26.62
CA ALA A 250 7.59 -11.24 26.94
C ALA A 250 8.46 -10.90 28.16
N ASP A 251 9.08 -9.71 28.21
CA ASP A 251 9.92 -9.26 29.31
C ASP A 251 9.19 -9.26 30.66
N GLN A 252 7.89 -8.97 30.65
CA GLN A 252 7.04 -8.99 31.85
C GLN A 252 6.32 -10.34 32.08
N GLY A 253 6.57 -11.35 31.24
CA GLY A 253 5.99 -12.67 31.39
C GLY A 253 4.48 -12.74 31.10
N LEU A 254 3.96 -11.90 30.20
CA LEU A 254 2.62 -12.03 29.65
C LEU A 254 2.66 -13.01 28.46
N THR A 255 2.02 -14.17 28.62
CA THR A 255 2.02 -15.26 27.64
C THR A 255 0.82 -15.24 26.70
N ALA A 256 0.22 -14.09 26.45
CA ALA A 256 -0.89 -13.93 25.51
C ALA A 256 -0.39 -14.05 24.05
N THR A 257 -1.23 -14.62 23.19
CA THR A 257 -0.98 -14.61 21.72
C THR A 257 -1.02 -13.17 21.21
N PHE A 258 0.04 -12.72 20.56
CA PHE A 258 0.05 -11.43 19.87
C PHE A 258 -0.42 -11.61 18.44
N MET A 259 -1.39 -10.82 18.00
CA MET A 259 -1.96 -10.87 16.66
C MET A 259 -2.12 -9.45 16.12
N SER A 260 -1.85 -9.25 14.84
CA SER A 260 -1.99 -7.96 14.16
C SER A 260 -2.49 -8.14 12.72
N GLY A 261 -2.57 -7.03 12.02
CA GLY A 261 -2.81 -6.99 10.58
C GLY A 261 -1.53 -6.78 9.78
N ASP A 262 -1.71 -6.26 8.60
CA ASP A 262 -0.68 -5.98 7.58
C ASP A 262 0.38 -4.95 8.02
N GLY A 263 0.12 -4.14 9.03
CA GLY A 263 1.04 -3.12 9.53
C GLY A 263 2.34 -3.66 10.16
N ILE A 264 2.45 -4.97 10.36
CA ILE A 264 3.67 -5.62 10.86
C ILE A 264 4.42 -6.45 9.79
N THR A 265 4.11 -6.26 8.50
CA THR A 265 4.74 -6.98 7.38
C THR A 265 6.13 -6.45 7.00
N SER A 266 6.93 -6.02 7.96
CA SER A 266 8.31 -5.56 7.75
C SER A 266 9.28 -6.38 8.58
N ASP A 267 10.44 -6.71 8.02
CA ASP A 267 11.54 -7.36 8.74
C ASP A 267 11.99 -6.54 9.96
N GLU A 268 11.70 -5.22 10.00
CA GLU A 268 11.94 -4.37 11.17
C GLU A 268 11.12 -4.79 12.39
N PHE A 269 9.92 -5.36 12.20
CA PHE A 269 9.14 -5.90 13.32
C PHE A 269 9.93 -6.95 14.10
N ALA A 270 10.56 -7.89 13.39
CA ALA A 270 11.42 -8.90 14.01
C ALA A 270 12.68 -8.29 14.64
N SER A 271 13.27 -7.27 14.01
CA SER A 271 14.45 -6.59 14.53
C SER A 271 14.17 -5.85 15.85
N ILE A 272 12.98 -5.26 15.98
CA ILE A 272 12.55 -4.49 17.17
C ILE A 272 12.10 -5.42 18.29
N GLY A 273 11.25 -6.40 17.96
CA GLY A 273 10.64 -7.30 18.94
C GLY A 273 11.58 -8.44 19.38
N GLY A 274 12.63 -8.71 18.58
CA GLY A 274 13.59 -9.77 18.86
C GLY A 274 12.95 -11.16 18.91
N PRO A 275 13.42 -12.06 19.79
CA PRO A 275 12.85 -13.41 19.91
C PRO A 275 11.37 -13.45 20.28
N ALA A 276 10.85 -12.38 20.89
CA ALA A 276 9.46 -12.32 21.35
C ALA A 276 8.44 -12.29 20.20
N VAL A 277 8.86 -11.98 18.97
CA VAL A 277 7.94 -12.00 17.82
C VAL A 277 7.62 -13.41 17.33
N GLU A 278 8.38 -14.43 17.71
CA GLU A 278 8.11 -15.80 17.30
C GLU A 278 6.76 -16.27 17.85
N GLY A 279 5.89 -16.78 16.97
CA GLY A 279 4.52 -17.13 17.30
C GLY A 279 3.51 -15.98 17.15
N THR A 280 3.96 -14.76 16.83
CA THR A 280 3.05 -13.67 16.47
C THR A 280 2.26 -14.03 15.21
N LEU A 281 0.97 -13.73 15.24
CA LEU A 281 0.05 -13.95 14.13
C LEU A 281 -0.22 -12.63 13.40
N MET A 282 -0.46 -12.71 12.10
CA MET A 282 -0.95 -11.56 11.36
C MET A 282 -1.83 -11.96 10.18
N THR A 283 -2.70 -11.07 9.80
CA THR A 283 -3.48 -11.18 8.57
C THR A 283 -2.83 -10.37 7.45
N PHE A 284 -2.68 -10.98 6.29
CA PHE A 284 -2.20 -10.35 5.06
C PHE A 284 -2.75 -11.13 3.85
N PRO A 285 -2.87 -10.55 2.66
CA PRO A 285 -3.17 -11.32 1.46
C PRO A 285 -2.12 -12.42 1.18
N PRO A 286 -2.45 -13.45 0.37
CA PRO A 286 -1.49 -14.47 -0.02
C PRO A 286 -0.19 -13.87 -0.55
N ASP A 287 0.94 -14.44 -0.13
CA ASP A 287 2.29 -13.89 -0.38
C ASP A 287 2.49 -13.57 -1.87
N PRO A 288 2.55 -12.30 -2.26
CA PRO A 288 2.64 -11.92 -3.66
C PRO A 288 3.94 -12.40 -4.31
N ARG A 289 5.00 -12.63 -3.52
CA ARG A 289 6.30 -13.12 -4.02
C ARG A 289 6.22 -14.56 -4.51
N LYS A 290 5.21 -15.32 -4.06
CA LYS A 290 4.98 -16.73 -4.45
C LYS A 290 4.06 -16.88 -5.65
N ARG A 291 3.50 -15.78 -6.16
CA ARG A 291 2.64 -15.83 -7.34
C ARG A 291 3.47 -16.09 -8.59
N PRO A 292 3.00 -16.94 -9.51
CA PRO A 292 3.69 -17.17 -10.79
C PRO A 292 3.95 -15.88 -11.57
N GLU A 293 2.99 -14.96 -11.54
CA GLU A 293 3.04 -13.66 -12.24
C GLU A 293 4.13 -12.74 -11.70
N ALA A 294 4.55 -12.93 -10.44
CA ALA A 294 5.59 -12.14 -9.80
C ALA A 294 6.99 -12.74 -9.95
N ALA A 295 7.12 -14.02 -10.35
CA ALA A 295 8.37 -14.76 -10.25
C ALA A 295 9.57 -14.08 -10.93
N ASP A 296 9.37 -13.52 -12.13
CA ASP A 296 10.46 -12.87 -12.86
C ASP A 296 10.78 -11.48 -12.31
N ILE A 297 9.78 -10.79 -11.76
CA ILE A 297 9.96 -9.48 -11.14
C ILE A 297 10.70 -9.63 -9.79
N VAL A 298 10.36 -10.64 -9.00
CA VAL A 298 11.09 -10.97 -7.77
C VAL A 298 12.58 -11.20 -8.08
N LYS A 299 12.90 -12.01 -9.09
CA LYS A 299 14.31 -12.23 -9.53
C LYS A 299 15.00 -10.93 -9.96
N LYS A 300 14.29 -10.01 -10.65
CA LYS A 300 14.85 -8.71 -11.04
C LYS A 300 15.20 -7.86 -9.82
N PHE A 301 14.34 -7.84 -8.80
CA PHE A 301 14.64 -7.15 -7.54
C PHE A 301 15.84 -7.76 -6.83
N GLU A 302 15.88 -9.09 -6.67
CA GLU A 302 17.00 -9.80 -6.05
C GLU A 302 18.32 -9.55 -6.80
N ALA A 303 18.29 -9.58 -8.13
CA ALA A 303 19.45 -9.28 -8.97
C ALA A 303 19.93 -7.81 -8.83
N SER A 304 19.04 -6.89 -8.44
CA SER A 304 19.38 -5.50 -8.12
C SER A 304 19.93 -5.32 -6.70
N GLY A 305 19.99 -6.39 -5.90
CA GLY A 305 20.40 -6.34 -4.49
C GLY A 305 19.30 -5.90 -3.53
N PHE A 306 18.05 -5.84 -3.98
CA PHE A 306 16.90 -5.50 -3.17
C PHE A 306 16.00 -6.72 -2.95
N ASN A 307 15.76 -7.09 -1.68
CA ASN A 307 14.78 -8.13 -1.35
C ASN A 307 13.38 -7.52 -1.33
N PRO A 308 12.49 -7.88 -2.26
CA PRO A 308 11.17 -7.27 -2.32
C PRO A 308 10.31 -7.79 -1.17
N GLU A 309 10.00 -6.94 -0.22
CA GLU A 309 8.93 -7.19 0.74
C GLU A 309 7.55 -6.98 0.08
N ALA A 310 6.48 -7.31 0.81
CA ALA A 310 5.15 -7.41 0.23
C ALA A 310 4.71 -6.15 -0.55
N TYR A 311 4.82 -4.98 0.03
CA TYR A 311 4.33 -3.73 -0.58
C TYR A 311 5.15 -3.26 -1.78
N THR A 312 6.36 -3.80 -1.99
CA THR A 312 7.14 -3.57 -3.21
C THR A 312 6.34 -4.02 -4.44
N LEU A 313 5.75 -5.21 -4.38
CA LEU A 313 4.96 -5.75 -5.50
C LEU A 313 3.59 -5.06 -5.63
N TYR A 314 3.03 -4.56 -4.53
CA TYR A 314 1.79 -3.76 -4.57
C TYR A 314 2.01 -2.42 -5.25
N SER A 315 3.11 -1.72 -4.97
CA SER A 315 3.47 -0.47 -5.66
C SER A 315 3.78 -0.71 -7.14
N TYR A 316 4.46 -1.82 -7.46
CA TYR A 316 4.68 -2.25 -8.83
C TYR A 316 3.35 -2.48 -9.55
N ALA A 317 2.42 -3.22 -8.94
CA ALA A 317 1.10 -3.52 -9.52
C ALA A 317 0.24 -2.26 -9.70
N ALA A 318 0.25 -1.33 -8.74
CA ALA A 318 -0.45 -0.05 -8.86
C ALA A 318 0.02 0.73 -10.10
N THR A 319 1.33 0.74 -10.34
CA THR A 319 1.93 1.37 -11.53
C THR A 319 1.54 0.63 -12.82
N GLN A 320 1.48 -0.71 -12.81
CA GLN A 320 1.01 -1.49 -13.95
C GLN A 320 -0.47 -1.20 -14.28
N ILE A 321 -1.32 -1.10 -13.27
CA ILE A 321 -2.75 -0.78 -13.45
C ILE A 321 -2.91 0.60 -14.06
N LEU A 322 -2.20 1.60 -13.51
CA LEU A 322 -2.24 2.97 -14.03
C LEU A 322 -1.86 3.01 -15.52
N ALA A 323 -0.76 2.36 -15.90
CA ALA A 323 -0.30 2.32 -17.28
C ALA A 323 -1.32 1.65 -18.22
N GLN A 324 -1.93 0.54 -17.79
CA GLN A 324 -2.97 -0.15 -18.55
C GLN A 324 -4.24 0.70 -18.67
N ALA A 325 -4.65 1.39 -17.59
CA ALA A 325 -5.82 2.25 -17.59
C ALA A 325 -5.65 3.47 -18.51
N ILE A 326 -4.46 4.11 -18.49
CA ILE A 326 -4.13 5.21 -19.41
C ILE A 326 -4.16 4.71 -20.88
N THR A 327 -3.58 3.54 -21.12
CA THR A 327 -3.60 2.94 -22.48
C THR A 327 -5.05 2.65 -22.94
N ALA A 328 -5.90 2.15 -22.04
CA ALA A 328 -7.32 1.87 -22.35
C ALA A 328 -8.14 3.15 -22.55
N ALA A 329 -7.78 4.25 -21.86
CA ALA A 329 -8.41 5.56 -22.03
C ALA A 329 -8.01 6.22 -23.38
N GLY A 330 -6.84 5.88 -23.91
CA GLY A 330 -6.28 6.47 -25.14
C GLY A 330 -5.65 7.85 -24.94
N GLU A 331 -5.65 8.36 -23.72
CA GLU A 331 -5.04 9.62 -23.30
C GLU A 331 -4.76 9.65 -21.81
N ALA A 332 -3.85 10.54 -21.37
CA ALA A 332 -3.48 10.70 -19.96
C ALA A 332 -4.38 11.75 -19.27
N ASP A 333 -5.67 11.55 -19.31
CA ASP A 333 -6.68 12.36 -18.64
C ASP A 333 -7.23 11.60 -17.42
N PRO A 334 -7.12 12.15 -16.17
CA PRO A 334 -7.48 11.42 -14.96
C PRO A 334 -8.93 10.93 -14.93
N GLU A 335 -9.91 11.73 -15.41
CA GLU A 335 -11.32 11.35 -15.41
C GLU A 335 -11.58 10.19 -16.38
N LYS A 336 -10.97 10.24 -17.57
CA LYS A 336 -11.09 9.17 -18.57
C LYS A 336 -10.38 7.90 -18.11
N VAL A 337 -9.23 8.04 -17.46
CA VAL A 337 -8.49 6.93 -16.86
C VAL A 337 -9.31 6.30 -15.73
N ALA A 338 -9.87 7.09 -14.81
CA ALA A 338 -10.75 6.61 -13.74
C ALA A 338 -11.97 5.86 -14.31
N ALA A 339 -12.55 6.37 -15.40
CA ALA A 339 -13.66 5.71 -16.10
C ALA A 339 -13.29 4.36 -16.72
N GLN A 340 -12.00 4.06 -16.92
CA GLN A 340 -11.53 2.72 -17.30
C GLN A 340 -11.27 1.82 -16.10
N MET A 341 -11.32 2.34 -14.88
CA MET A 341 -11.04 1.58 -13.66
C MET A 341 -12.30 1.24 -12.87
N TYR A 342 -13.21 2.20 -12.62
CA TYR A 342 -14.44 1.95 -11.85
C TYR A 342 -15.31 0.87 -12.48
N GLY A 343 -15.64 -0.16 -11.67
CA GLY A 343 -16.45 -1.32 -12.09
C GLY A 343 -15.82 -2.13 -13.21
N LYS A 344 -14.53 -2.01 -13.48
CA LYS A 344 -13.84 -2.62 -14.63
C LYS A 344 -12.63 -3.45 -14.24
N GLY A 345 -12.06 -4.08 -15.23
CA GLY A 345 -10.93 -4.98 -15.22
C GLY A 345 -11.19 -6.20 -16.12
N PRO A 346 -10.42 -7.28 -16.04
CA PRO A 346 -9.24 -7.38 -15.16
C PRO A 346 -8.02 -6.63 -15.69
N PHE A 347 -7.24 -6.04 -14.78
CA PHE A 347 -5.90 -5.56 -15.04
C PHE A 347 -4.90 -6.67 -14.72
N ASN A 348 -4.00 -6.97 -15.65
CA ASN A 348 -2.99 -8.00 -15.47
C ASN A 348 -1.80 -7.44 -14.70
N THR A 349 -1.52 -7.98 -13.53
CA THR A 349 -0.46 -7.47 -12.65
C THR A 349 0.39 -8.59 -12.07
N VAL A 350 1.49 -8.22 -11.43
CA VAL A 350 2.30 -9.15 -10.62
C VAL A 350 1.54 -9.72 -9.41
N LEU A 351 0.40 -9.14 -9.05
CA LEU A 351 -0.52 -9.66 -8.03
C LEU A 351 -1.60 -10.57 -8.63
N GLY A 352 -1.50 -10.91 -9.92
CA GLY A 352 -2.55 -11.56 -10.70
C GLY A 352 -3.54 -10.56 -11.27
N ASN A 353 -4.73 -11.04 -11.63
CA ASN A 353 -5.77 -10.22 -12.22
C ASN A 353 -6.51 -9.41 -11.17
N ILE A 354 -6.51 -8.07 -11.30
CA ILE A 354 -7.21 -7.15 -10.41
C ILE A 354 -8.37 -6.51 -11.18
N SER A 355 -9.55 -6.52 -10.57
CA SER A 355 -10.72 -5.76 -11.01
C SER A 355 -11.22 -4.87 -9.89
N TYR A 356 -11.83 -3.75 -10.25
CA TYR A 356 -12.36 -2.76 -9.32
C TYR A 356 -13.89 -2.81 -9.25
N ASP A 357 -14.42 -2.50 -8.08
CA ASP A 357 -15.82 -2.14 -7.89
C ASP A 357 -16.08 -0.65 -8.21
N GLU A 358 -17.31 -0.21 -8.02
CA GLU A 358 -17.73 1.18 -8.28
C GLU A 358 -17.15 2.19 -7.28
N LYS A 359 -16.44 1.75 -6.24
CA LYS A 359 -15.83 2.60 -5.23
C LYS A 359 -14.33 2.77 -5.42
N GLY A 360 -13.72 1.93 -6.28
CA GLY A 360 -12.27 1.86 -6.45
C GLY A 360 -11.58 0.84 -5.51
N ASP A 361 -12.36 -0.07 -4.91
CA ASP A 361 -11.85 -1.20 -4.15
C ASP A 361 -11.63 -2.41 -5.07
N ILE A 362 -10.65 -3.25 -4.75
CA ILE A 362 -10.47 -4.52 -5.46
C ILE A 362 -11.61 -5.49 -5.13
N THR A 363 -12.11 -6.20 -6.17
CA THR A 363 -13.29 -7.08 -6.02
C THR A 363 -13.01 -8.42 -5.34
N ARG A 364 -11.75 -8.82 -5.19
CA ARG A 364 -11.32 -10.06 -4.56
C ARG A 364 -10.17 -9.84 -3.59
N PRO A 365 -10.43 -9.23 -2.45
CA PRO A 365 -9.44 -9.17 -1.38
C PRO A 365 -9.43 -10.51 -0.65
N ASP A 366 -8.31 -11.21 -0.75
CA ASP A 366 -8.08 -12.46 0.00
C ASP A 366 -7.18 -12.12 1.19
N TYR A 367 -7.65 -12.39 2.40
CA TYR A 367 -6.80 -12.34 3.59
C TYR A 367 -6.60 -13.75 4.12
N VAL A 368 -5.37 -14.06 4.50
CA VAL A 368 -4.96 -15.34 5.09
C VAL A 368 -4.11 -15.07 6.34
N LEU A 369 -3.90 -16.12 7.11
CA LEU A 369 -3.07 -16.07 8.31
C LEU A 369 -1.61 -16.30 7.96
N TYR A 370 -0.76 -15.62 8.71
CA TYR A 370 0.68 -15.79 8.76
C TYR A 370 1.12 -15.93 10.20
N THR A 371 2.16 -16.72 10.38
CA THR A 371 2.87 -16.83 11.65
C THR A 371 4.30 -16.33 11.48
N TRP A 372 4.73 -15.46 12.38
CA TRP A 372 6.13 -15.10 12.52
C TRP A 372 6.89 -16.24 13.14
N LYS A 373 7.86 -16.78 12.42
CA LYS A 373 8.65 -17.94 12.85
C LYS A 373 10.07 -17.90 12.31
N LYS A 374 10.94 -18.64 12.97
CA LYS A 374 12.33 -18.79 12.53
C LYS A 374 12.40 -19.67 11.27
N VAL A 375 13.03 -19.13 10.22
CA VAL A 375 13.32 -19.80 8.95
C VAL A 375 14.82 -19.64 8.68
N GLY A 376 15.59 -20.70 8.81
CA GLY A 376 17.04 -20.60 8.81
C GLY A 376 17.54 -19.76 9.99
N ASP A 377 18.31 -18.72 9.70
CA ASP A 377 18.84 -17.80 10.71
C ASP A 377 17.98 -16.53 10.94
N LYS A 378 16.89 -16.37 10.19
CA LYS A 378 16.01 -15.21 10.27
C LYS A 378 14.67 -15.55 10.90
N VAL A 379 14.09 -14.60 11.62
CA VAL A 379 12.67 -14.62 11.98
C VAL A 379 11.91 -13.83 10.92
N THR A 380 10.95 -14.46 10.28
CA THR A 380 10.13 -13.87 9.22
C THR A 380 8.71 -14.40 9.28
N TYR A 381 7.79 -13.74 8.58
CA TYR A 381 6.41 -14.20 8.49
C TYR A 381 6.24 -15.25 7.38
N VAL A 382 5.53 -16.29 7.70
CA VAL A 382 5.25 -17.41 6.78
C VAL A 382 3.75 -17.65 6.76
N GLN A 383 3.18 -17.75 5.57
CA GLN A 383 1.76 -18.08 5.38
C GLN A 383 1.49 -19.48 5.92
N ASP A 384 0.42 -19.64 6.72
CA ASP A 384 -0.01 -20.89 7.34
C ASP A 384 -0.69 -21.83 6.35
#